data_b6b245b22c372df540cf5ba7d026c71a
#
_entry.id   b6b245b22c372df540cf5ba7d026c71a
#
_cell.length_a   1.000
_cell.length_b   1.000
_cell.length_c   1.000
_cell.angle_alpha   90.00
_cell.angle_beta   90.00
_cell.angle_gamma   90.00
#
_symmetry.space_group_name_H-M   'P 1'
#
loop_
_entity.id
_entity.type
_entity.pdbx_description
1 polymer ?
#
loop_
_entity_poly.entity_id
_entity_poly.type
_entity_poly.pdbx_seq_one_letter_code
_entity_poly.pdbx_strand_id
1 'polypeptide(L)'
;MQFTDVETFVVANPPPGYGGRYFVFVKLTTDTGAVGWGEVYSPPFDAATVHAVVEDIFDRTVAGTDPFRIEERTRAIYSLAFTGRPDVTVGGVLSAFDMASWDIVGKETNRNVTDLLGGICLLYTSPSPRDS
;
A
#
# COMPACT_ATOMS: atom_id res chain seq x y z
N MET A 1 16.79 10.03 2.84
CA MET A 1 15.66 9.74 1.93
C MET A 1 14.38 9.92 2.72
N GLN A 2 13.45 10.70 2.20
CA GLN A 2 12.16 10.99 2.86
C GLN A 2 11.04 11.00 1.82
N PHE A 3 9.85 10.56 2.20
CA PHE A 3 8.67 10.68 1.35
C PHE A 3 8.26 12.13 1.18
N THR A 4 7.99 12.52 -0.07
CA THR A 4 7.62 13.90 -0.43
C THR A 4 6.25 13.99 -1.08
N ASP A 5 5.76 12.92 -1.70
CA ASP A 5 4.52 12.98 -2.47
C ASP A 5 3.79 11.64 -2.53
N VAL A 6 2.46 11.73 -2.67
CA VAL A 6 1.56 10.60 -2.91
C VAL A 6 0.63 10.91 -4.08
N GLU A 7 0.54 10.00 -5.01
CA GLU A 7 -0.40 10.06 -6.13
C GLU A 7 -1.31 8.81 -6.08
N THR A 8 -2.58 8.99 -6.40
CA THR A 8 -3.55 7.89 -6.55
C THR A 8 -3.95 7.71 -8.00
N PHE A 9 -4.07 6.45 -8.41
CA PHE A 9 -4.47 6.07 -9.76
C PHE A 9 -5.68 5.14 -9.66
N VAL A 10 -6.76 5.49 -10.32
CA VAL A 10 -7.99 4.70 -10.35
C VAL A 10 -8.07 3.97 -11.68
N VAL A 11 -8.12 2.65 -11.62
CA VAL A 11 -8.25 1.80 -12.80
C VAL A 11 -9.63 1.16 -12.78
N ALA A 12 -10.41 1.44 -13.81
CA ALA A 12 -11.75 0.85 -13.97
C ALA A 12 -11.66 -0.66 -14.20
N ASN A 13 -12.58 -1.38 -13.60
CA ASN A 13 -12.76 -2.81 -13.83
C ASN A 13 -14.09 -3.04 -14.57
N PRO A 14 -14.08 -3.13 -15.92
CA PRO A 14 -15.29 -3.28 -16.70
C PRO A 14 -16.01 -4.60 -16.38
N PRO A 15 -17.32 -4.71 -16.67
CA PRO A 15 -18.07 -5.94 -16.48
C PRO A 15 -17.37 -7.16 -17.10
N PRO A 16 -17.34 -8.32 -16.39
CA PRO A 16 -18.14 -8.70 -15.23
C PRO A 16 -17.68 -8.18 -13.86
N GLY A 17 -16.62 -7.39 -13.76
CA GLY A 17 -16.24 -6.67 -12.54
C GLY A 17 -15.77 -7.57 -11.38
N TYR A 18 -15.16 -8.71 -11.67
CA TYR A 18 -14.61 -9.58 -10.63
C TYR A 18 -13.56 -8.86 -9.80
N GLY A 19 -13.72 -8.89 -8.48
CA GLY A 19 -12.82 -8.23 -7.53
C GLY A 19 -13.19 -6.79 -7.18
N GLY A 20 -14.15 -6.18 -7.86
CA GLY A 20 -14.64 -4.83 -7.56
C GLY A 20 -14.92 -3.99 -8.81
N ARG A 21 -15.44 -2.78 -8.60
CA ARG A 21 -15.77 -1.86 -9.71
C ARG A 21 -14.54 -1.14 -10.28
N TYR A 22 -13.53 -0.94 -9.44
CA TYR A 22 -12.29 -0.25 -9.78
C TYR A 22 -11.19 -0.68 -8.82
N PHE A 23 -9.96 -0.46 -9.21
CA PHE A 23 -8.77 -0.63 -8.38
C PHE A 23 -8.14 0.74 -8.13
N VAL A 24 -7.62 0.94 -6.93
CA VAL A 24 -6.90 2.16 -6.56
C VAL A 24 -5.45 1.81 -6.25
N PHE A 25 -4.54 2.35 -7.03
CA PHE A 25 -3.11 2.24 -6.79
C PHE A 25 -2.59 3.54 -6.20
N VAL A 26 -1.59 3.44 -5.35
CA VAL A 26 -0.83 4.58 -4.85
C VAL A 26 0.59 4.51 -5.33
N LYS A 27 1.13 5.66 -5.65
CA LYS A 27 2.54 5.86 -5.95
C LYS A 27 3.11 6.80 -4.89
N LEU A 28 4.10 6.32 -4.14
CA LEU A 28 4.86 7.14 -3.21
C LEU A 28 6.17 7.57 -3.85
N THR A 29 6.51 8.84 -3.70
CA THR A 29 7.76 9.42 -4.23
C THR A 29 8.58 9.97 -3.07
N THR A 30 9.91 9.86 -3.18
CA THR A 30 10.86 10.39 -2.21
C THR A 30 11.61 11.60 -2.74
N ASP A 31 12.28 12.33 -1.86
CA ASP A 31 13.16 13.46 -2.19
C ASP A 31 14.36 13.08 -3.08
N THR A 32 14.73 11.80 -3.13
CA THR A 32 15.77 11.29 -4.03
C THR A 32 15.22 10.83 -5.38
N GLY A 33 13.91 10.88 -5.58
CA GLY A 33 13.24 10.40 -6.79
C GLY A 33 12.95 8.90 -6.81
N ALA A 34 13.21 8.19 -5.72
CA ALA A 34 12.78 6.80 -5.61
C ALA A 34 11.26 6.70 -5.55
N VAL A 35 10.70 5.71 -6.23
CA VAL A 35 9.25 5.51 -6.37
C VAL A 35 8.88 4.11 -5.94
N GLY A 36 7.83 4.01 -5.12
CA GLY A 36 7.21 2.74 -4.74
C GLY A 36 5.71 2.72 -5.06
N TRP A 37 5.21 1.53 -5.33
CA TRP A 37 3.82 1.29 -5.69
C TRP A 37 3.12 0.37 -4.69
N GLY A 38 1.86 0.67 -4.40
CA GLY A 38 0.98 -0.16 -3.59
C GLY A 38 -0.44 -0.11 -4.10
N GLU A 39 -1.28 -1.01 -3.62
CA GLU A 39 -2.70 -1.07 -3.95
C GLU A 39 -3.53 -0.88 -2.67
N VAL A 40 -4.49 0.04 -2.72
CA VAL A 40 -5.42 0.26 -1.63
C VAL A 40 -6.53 -0.77 -1.72
N TYR A 41 -6.78 -1.51 -0.64
CA TYR A 41 -8.01 -2.29 -0.54
C TYR A 41 -9.20 -1.36 -0.79
N SER A 42 -10.02 -1.69 -1.78
CA SER A 42 -11.13 -0.86 -2.21
C SER A 42 -12.36 -1.11 -1.33
N PRO A 43 -12.62 -0.30 -0.30
CA PRO A 43 -13.88 -0.36 0.45
C PRO A 43 -15.02 0.15 -0.46
N PRO A 44 -16.30 0.03 -0.03
CA PRO A 44 -17.46 0.39 -0.84
C PRO A 44 -17.66 1.92 -0.99
N PHE A 45 -16.60 2.69 -0.89
CA PHE A 45 -16.59 4.13 -1.13
C PHE A 45 -16.27 4.46 -2.59
N ASP A 46 -16.58 5.65 -3.02
CA ASP A 46 -16.14 6.14 -4.32
C ASP A 46 -14.62 6.44 -4.33
N ALA A 47 -14.07 6.54 -5.53
CA ALA A 47 -12.64 6.77 -5.71
C ALA A 47 -12.18 8.12 -5.13
N ALA A 48 -13.01 9.15 -5.17
CA ALA A 48 -12.69 10.48 -4.62
C ALA A 48 -12.57 10.42 -3.10
N THR A 49 -13.44 9.68 -2.43
CA THR A 49 -13.37 9.46 -0.98
C THR A 49 -12.11 8.70 -0.59
N VAL A 50 -11.77 7.64 -1.32
CA VAL A 50 -10.54 6.87 -1.09
C VAL A 50 -9.31 7.76 -1.27
N HIS A 51 -9.27 8.58 -2.32
CA HIS A 51 -8.19 9.53 -2.55
C HIS A 51 -8.02 10.50 -1.37
N ALA A 52 -9.10 11.10 -0.88
CA ALA A 52 -9.05 12.00 0.26
C ALA A 52 -8.52 11.32 1.54
N VAL A 53 -8.89 10.07 1.79
CA VAL A 53 -8.37 9.29 2.92
C VAL A 53 -6.88 8.99 2.76
N VAL A 54 -6.44 8.65 1.55
CA VAL A 54 -5.01 8.42 1.25
C VAL A 54 -4.18 9.67 1.53
N GLU A 55 -4.62 10.83 1.02
CA GLU A 55 -3.93 12.10 1.24
C GLU A 55 -3.87 12.48 2.72
N ASP A 56 -5.00 12.39 3.42
CA ASP A 56 -5.07 12.74 4.85
C ASP A 56 -4.11 11.87 5.69
N ILE A 57 -4.08 10.56 5.46
CA ILE A 57 -3.18 9.65 6.19
C ILE A 57 -1.72 9.91 5.79
N PHE A 58 -1.45 10.16 4.51
CA PHE A 58 -0.11 10.47 4.03
C PHE A 58 0.45 11.71 4.72
N ASP A 59 -0.29 12.81 4.68
CA ASP A 59 0.16 14.09 5.23
C ASP A 59 0.45 14.02 6.73
N ARG A 60 -0.35 13.25 7.46
CA ARG A 60 -0.22 13.15 8.92
C ARG A 60 0.83 12.14 9.39
N THR A 61 1.17 11.12 8.59
CA THR A 61 1.95 9.99 9.11
C THR A 61 3.10 9.52 8.21
N VAL A 62 3.10 9.88 6.94
CA VAL A 62 4.07 9.37 5.96
C VAL A 62 4.99 10.47 5.46
N ALA A 63 4.44 11.65 5.14
CA ALA A 63 5.23 12.77 4.63
C ALA A 63 6.42 13.09 5.54
N GLY A 64 7.61 13.22 4.95
CA GLY A 64 8.85 13.50 5.67
C GLY A 64 9.46 12.31 6.40
N THR A 65 8.84 11.13 6.37
CA THR A 65 9.42 9.92 7.00
C THR A 65 10.33 9.16 6.03
N ASP A 66 11.26 8.39 6.60
CA ASP A 66 12.17 7.53 5.84
C ASP A 66 11.46 6.25 5.38
N PRO A 67 11.51 5.88 4.09
CA PRO A 67 10.94 4.62 3.58
C PRO A 67 11.37 3.36 4.34
N PHE A 68 12.57 3.34 4.89
CA PHE A 68 13.10 2.20 5.66
C PHE A 68 12.48 2.07 7.07
N ARG A 69 11.80 3.12 7.57
CA ARG A 69 11.16 3.13 8.89
C ARG A 69 9.73 2.58 8.84
N ILE A 70 9.56 1.40 8.27
CA ILE A 70 8.24 0.80 8.01
C ILE A 70 7.45 0.59 9.29
N GLU A 71 8.09 0.02 10.32
CA GLU A 71 7.44 -0.28 11.60
C GLU A 71 6.99 0.99 12.36
N GLU A 72 7.81 2.04 12.34
CA GLU A 72 7.45 3.32 12.96
C GLU A 72 6.22 3.92 12.30
N ARG A 73 6.16 3.89 10.99
CA ARG A 73 5.04 4.36 10.18
C ARG A 73 3.77 3.56 10.42
N THR A 74 3.90 2.25 10.46
CA THR A 74 2.80 1.34 10.80
C THR A 74 2.20 1.71 12.15
N ARG A 75 3.01 1.90 13.17
CA ARG A 75 2.56 2.32 14.51
C ARG A 75 1.90 3.70 14.50
N ALA A 76 2.46 4.65 13.75
CA ALA A 76 1.87 5.99 13.63
C ALA A 76 0.46 5.92 13.03
N ILE A 77 0.26 5.15 11.97
CA ILE A 77 -1.06 4.97 11.33
C ILE A 77 -2.03 4.25 12.28
N TYR A 78 -1.60 3.22 12.99
CA TYR A 78 -2.42 2.56 14.00
C TYR A 78 -2.87 3.52 15.10
N SER A 79 -2.04 4.51 15.45
CA SER A 79 -2.34 5.49 16.49
C SER A 79 -3.37 6.54 16.07
N LEU A 80 -3.73 6.64 14.79
CA LEU A 80 -4.75 7.58 14.32
C LEU A 80 -6.15 7.23 14.84
N ALA A 81 -6.42 5.96 15.09
CA ALA A 81 -7.69 5.52 15.65
C ALA A 81 -7.69 5.67 17.18
N PHE A 82 -8.77 6.20 17.74
CA PHE A 82 -8.94 6.39 19.18
C PHE A 82 -8.68 5.11 20.01
N THR A 83 -9.01 3.96 19.47
CA THR A 83 -8.79 2.66 20.12
C THR A 83 -7.45 2.02 19.83
N GLY A 84 -6.59 2.66 19.01
CA GLY A 84 -5.38 2.06 18.48
C GLY A 84 -5.64 0.89 17.52
N ARG A 85 -6.85 0.78 17.00
CA ARG A 85 -7.29 -0.26 16.06
C ARG A 85 -7.89 0.39 14.82
N PRO A 86 -7.14 0.47 13.71
CA PRO A 86 -7.66 1.00 12.46
C PRO A 86 -8.79 0.09 11.96
N ASP A 87 -9.79 0.70 11.34
CA ASP A 87 -10.80 -0.03 10.59
C ASP A 87 -10.23 -0.54 9.24
N VAL A 88 -11.07 -1.21 8.48
CA VAL A 88 -10.67 -1.78 7.17
C VAL A 88 -10.23 -0.69 6.19
N THR A 89 -10.81 0.51 6.25
CA THR A 89 -10.45 1.63 5.37
C THR A 89 -9.04 2.12 5.65
N VAL A 90 -8.75 2.42 6.90
CA VAL A 90 -7.39 2.83 7.33
C VAL A 90 -6.40 1.69 7.12
N GLY A 91 -6.79 0.45 7.42
CA GLY A 91 -5.96 -0.74 7.19
C GLY A 91 -5.64 -0.96 5.71
N GLY A 92 -6.58 -0.67 4.82
CA GLY A 92 -6.35 -0.73 3.36
C GLY A 92 -5.32 0.28 2.88
N VAL A 93 -5.39 1.52 3.36
CA VAL A 93 -4.39 2.56 3.04
C VAL A 93 -3.03 2.24 3.66
N LEU A 94 -3.00 1.78 4.91
CA LEU A 94 -1.77 1.32 5.56
C LEU A 94 -1.08 0.24 4.75
N SER A 95 -1.83 -0.76 4.30
CA SER A 95 -1.31 -1.86 3.47
C SER A 95 -0.70 -1.35 2.16
N ALA A 96 -1.34 -0.38 1.51
CA ALA A 96 -0.80 0.23 0.29
C ALA A 96 0.52 0.97 0.54
N PHE A 97 0.62 1.72 1.63
CA PHE A 97 1.86 2.41 1.99
C PHE A 97 2.97 1.44 2.42
N ASP A 98 2.61 0.34 3.07
CA ASP A 98 3.54 -0.73 3.42
C ASP A 98 4.12 -1.37 2.15
N MET A 99 3.27 -1.79 1.20
CA MET A 99 3.70 -2.33 -0.09
C MET A 99 4.62 -1.36 -0.85
N ALA A 100 4.23 -0.09 -0.95
CA ALA A 100 5.03 0.92 -1.64
C ALA A 100 6.38 1.15 -0.96
N SER A 101 6.44 1.07 0.36
CA SER A 101 7.69 1.20 1.11
C SER A 101 8.62 0.02 0.88
N TRP A 102 8.10 -1.20 0.92
CA TRP A 102 8.87 -2.40 0.60
C TRP A 102 9.37 -2.40 -0.85
N ASP A 103 8.57 -1.88 -1.79
CA ASP A 103 8.99 -1.72 -3.18
C ASP A 103 10.21 -0.78 -3.30
N ILE A 104 10.19 0.36 -2.59
CA ILE A 104 11.36 1.26 -2.53
C ILE A 104 12.55 0.57 -1.87
N VAL A 105 12.36 -0.08 -0.72
CA VAL A 105 13.45 -0.77 -0.01
C VAL A 105 14.07 -1.86 -0.89
N GLY A 106 13.26 -2.63 -1.61
CA GLY A 106 13.74 -3.63 -2.56
C GLY A 106 14.59 -3.02 -3.68
N LYS A 107 14.12 -1.93 -4.27
CA LYS A 107 14.84 -1.20 -5.33
C LYS A 107 16.16 -0.61 -4.82
N GLU A 108 16.14 0.07 -3.69
CA GLU A 108 17.32 0.70 -3.10
C GLU A 108 18.38 -0.30 -2.64
N THR A 109 17.96 -1.48 -2.18
CA THR A 109 18.87 -2.55 -1.76
C THR A 109 19.24 -3.52 -2.88
N ASN A 110 18.65 -3.35 -4.07
CA ASN A 110 18.77 -4.27 -5.21
C ASN A 110 18.45 -5.72 -4.82
N ARG A 111 17.38 -5.92 -4.08
CA ARG A 111 16.90 -7.23 -3.66
C ARG A 111 15.40 -7.38 -3.89
N ASN A 112 14.96 -8.60 -4.16
CA ASN A 112 13.54 -8.91 -4.21
C ASN A 112 12.92 -8.75 -2.82
N VAL A 113 11.72 -8.18 -2.75
CA VAL A 113 10.98 -8.04 -1.48
C VAL A 113 10.77 -9.40 -0.82
N THR A 114 10.54 -10.45 -1.60
CA THR A 114 10.43 -11.83 -1.10
C THR A 114 11.65 -12.26 -0.27
N ASP A 115 12.85 -11.93 -0.75
CA ASP A 115 14.08 -12.26 -0.04
C ASP A 115 14.26 -11.45 1.24
N LEU A 116 13.85 -10.17 1.19
CA LEU A 116 13.87 -9.27 2.36
C LEU A 116 12.91 -9.72 3.46
N LEU A 117 11.81 -10.35 3.07
CA LEU A 117 10.78 -10.87 3.99
C LEU A 117 11.03 -12.31 4.46
N GLY A 118 12.16 -12.92 4.10
CA GLY A 118 12.54 -14.24 4.59
C GLY A 118 12.47 -15.37 3.56
N GLY A 119 12.13 -15.07 2.32
CA GLY A 119 12.15 -16.04 1.22
C GLY A 119 10.79 -16.60 0.82
N ILE A 120 10.80 -17.47 -0.17
CA ILE A 120 9.59 -18.06 -0.75
C ILE A 120 9.17 -19.26 0.12
N CYS A 121 7.94 -19.20 0.63
CA CYS A 121 7.33 -20.29 1.40
C CYS A 121 6.84 -21.43 0.48
N LEU A 122 6.30 -21.08 -0.71
CA LEU A 122 5.78 -22.04 -1.68
C LEU A 122 6.41 -21.78 -3.06
N LEU A 123 7.02 -22.80 -3.63
CA LEU A 123 7.58 -22.76 -4.99
C LEU A 123 6.52 -22.97 -6.08
N TYR A 124 5.32 -23.36 -5.71
CA TYR A 124 4.19 -23.58 -6.60
C TYR A 124 2.87 -23.36 -5.87
N THR A 125 1.86 -22.99 -6.61
CA THR A 125 0.47 -23.04 -6.14
C THR A 125 -0.14 -24.35 -6.66
N SER A 126 -0.64 -25.21 -5.77
CA SER A 126 -1.46 -26.32 -6.22
C SER A 126 -2.76 -25.76 -6.80
N PRO A 127 -3.24 -26.25 -7.96
CA PRO A 127 -4.53 -25.81 -8.49
C PRO A 127 -5.62 -26.07 -7.45
N SER A 128 -6.43 -25.05 -7.22
CA SER A 128 -7.61 -25.21 -6.39
C SER A 128 -8.56 -26.22 -7.02
N PRO A 129 -9.28 -27.05 -6.25
CA PRO A 129 -10.33 -27.91 -6.79
C PRO A 129 -11.40 -27.15 -7.58
N ARG A 130 -11.46 -25.82 -7.43
CA ARG A 130 -12.34 -24.94 -8.21
C ARG A 130 -11.80 -24.58 -9.59
N ASP A 131 -10.51 -24.81 -9.82
CA ASP A 131 -9.83 -24.48 -11.07
C ASP A 131 -9.73 -25.71 -12.01
N SER A 132 -10.31 -26.81 -11.59
CA SER A 132 -10.38 -28.06 -12.35
C SER A 132 -11.73 -28.27 -13.02
#